data_85075e80bdddc2cf2bb0053ea6b59c3b
#
_entry.id   85075e80bdddc2cf2bb0053ea6b59c3b
#
_cell.length_a   1.000
_cell.length_b   1.000
_cell.length_c   1.000
_cell.angle_alpha   90.00
_cell.angle_beta   90.00
_cell.angle_gamma   90.00
#
_symmetry.space_group_name_H-M   'P 1'
#
loop_
_entity.id
_entity.type
_entity.pdbx_description
1 polymer ?
#
loop_
_entity_poly.entity_id
_entity_poly.type
_entity_poly.pdbx_seq_one_letter_code
_entity_poly.pdbx_strand_id
1 'polypeptide(L)'
;VCPISGTRNWTEVRQFNLMFSTDMGSTADGATKIYLRPETAQGIFVNFLNVQKTGRMKIPFGIAQIGKAFRNEIVARQFIFRMREFEQMEMQFFVRPGEEIEWFKKWKSTRLKWHQALGLGDQKYRYHDHEKLAHYANAATDIEFEMPFGFKEVEGIHSRTNFDLSQHEKFSCLLYTSPSPRD
;
A
#
# COMPACT_ATOMS: atom_id res chain seq x y z
N VAL A 1 8.67 26.09 20.20
CA VAL A 1 8.99 27.44 19.72
C VAL A 1 9.13 27.35 18.20
N CYS A 2 8.50 28.26 17.49
CA CYS A 2 8.64 28.32 16.02
C CYS A 2 10.10 28.70 15.67
N PRO A 3 10.79 27.90 14.84
CA PRO A 3 12.19 28.19 14.50
C PRO A 3 12.38 29.47 13.68
N ILE A 4 11.30 29.98 13.08
CA ILE A 4 11.35 31.20 12.25
C ILE A 4 10.96 32.45 13.06
N SER A 5 9.85 32.37 13.82
CA SER A 5 9.30 33.53 14.54
C SER A 5 9.68 33.59 16.01
N GLY A 6 10.26 32.55 16.59
CA GLY A 6 10.61 32.48 18.01
C GLY A 6 9.42 32.46 18.98
N THR A 7 8.19 32.40 18.46
CA THR A 7 6.97 32.46 19.28
C THR A 7 6.48 31.03 19.64
N ARG A 8 5.60 30.95 20.63
CA ARG A 8 4.86 29.73 21.03
C ARG A 8 3.40 29.82 20.67
N ASN A 9 2.99 30.80 19.88
CA ASN A 9 1.59 30.97 19.47
C ASN A 9 1.28 29.98 18.33
N TRP A 10 0.83 28.81 18.70
CA TRP A 10 0.34 27.80 17.78
C TRP A 10 -1.17 27.88 17.72
N THR A 11 -1.72 27.65 16.54
CA THR A 11 -3.15 27.36 16.41
C THR A 11 -3.44 25.99 17.03
N GLU A 12 -4.68 25.74 17.38
CA GLU A 12 -5.09 24.42 17.84
C GLU A 12 -4.74 23.33 16.82
N VAL A 13 -4.34 22.16 17.31
CA VAL A 13 -4.06 20.99 16.48
C VAL A 13 -5.37 20.50 15.89
N ARG A 14 -5.47 20.49 14.57
CA ARG A 14 -6.60 19.93 13.86
C ARG A 14 -6.25 18.55 13.30
N GLN A 15 -7.14 17.60 13.50
CA GLN A 15 -7.00 16.31 12.83
C GLN A 15 -7.23 16.48 11.34
N PHE A 16 -6.32 15.95 10.54
CA PHE A 16 -6.42 15.95 9.09
C PHE A 16 -6.81 14.56 8.61
N ASN A 17 -7.90 14.47 7.85
CA ASN A 17 -8.32 13.20 7.26
C ASN A 17 -7.61 12.99 5.91
N LEU A 18 -6.74 12.00 5.85
CA LEU A 18 -6.03 11.62 4.64
C LEU A 18 -6.92 10.95 3.59
N MET A 19 -8.10 10.45 3.98
CA MET A 19 -9.04 9.81 3.07
C MET A 19 -10.13 10.80 2.65
N PHE A 20 -10.44 10.83 1.36
CA PHE A 20 -11.65 11.47 0.87
C PHE A 20 -12.87 10.70 1.35
N SER A 21 -13.87 11.44 1.79
CA SER A 21 -15.16 10.87 2.18
C SER A 21 -16.30 11.59 1.47
N THR A 22 -17.39 10.88 1.27
CA THR A 22 -18.67 11.42 0.82
C THR A 22 -19.78 10.78 1.62
N ASP A 23 -20.94 11.37 1.58
CA ASP A 23 -22.12 10.89 2.27
C ASP A 23 -23.06 10.21 1.27
N MET A 24 -23.50 8.99 1.59
CA MET A 24 -24.41 8.19 0.79
C MET A 24 -25.75 8.09 1.55
N GLY A 25 -26.80 8.56 0.91
CA GLY A 25 -28.15 8.56 1.49
C GLY A 25 -29.08 9.54 0.77
N SER A 26 -30.37 9.36 0.93
CA SER A 26 -31.39 10.25 0.33
C SER A 26 -31.60 11.54 1.12
N THR A 27 -31.21 11.58 2.40
CA THR A 27 -31.33 12.74 3.28
C THR A 27 -30.03 12.95 4.06
N ALA A 28 -29.73 14.20 4.42
CA ALA A 28 -28.53 14.53 5.18
C ALA A 28 -28.49 13.86 6.56
N ASP A 29 -29.66 13.74 7.23
CA ASP A 29 -29.77 13.22 8.60
C ASP A 29 -29.63 11.70 8.74
N GLY A 30 -29.66 10.96 7.64
CA GLY A 30 -29.52 9.50 7.60
C GLY A 30 -28.36 9.00 6.72
N ALA A 31 -27.48 9.89 6.30
CA ALA A 31 -26.41 9.56 5.36
C ALA A 31 -25.32 8.71 6.01
N THR A 32 -24.92 7.67 5.31
CA THR A 32 -23.76 6.85 5.69
C THR A 32 -22.49 7.43 5.06
N LYS A 33 -21.50 7.72 5.89
CA LYS A 33 -20.20 8.18 5.41
C LYS A 33 -19.45 7.04 4.74
N ILE A 34 -19.06 7.23 3.50
CA ILE A 34 -18.21 6.31 2.73
C ILE A 34 -16.91 6.99 2.34
N TYR A 35 -15.88 6.18 2.08
CA TYR A 35 -14.54 6.67 1.79
C TYR A 35 -14.06 6.17 0.44
N LEU A 36 -13.33 7.03 -0.27
CA LEU A 36 -12.58 6.62 -1.45
C LEU A 36 -11.30 5.89 -0.99
N ARG A 37 -10.94 4.83 -1.71
CA ARG A 37 -9.76 4.03 -1.36
C ARG A 37 -8.46 4.82 -1.52
N PRO A 38 -7.57 4.83 -0.51
CA PRO A 38 -6.27 5.49 -0.58
C PRO A 38 -5.18 4.63 -1.22
N GLU A 39 -5.47 3.33 -1.45
CA GLU A 39 -4.58 2.31 -2.03
C GLU A 39 -5.39 1.18 -2.65
N THR A 40 -4.75 0.34 -3.45
CA THR A 40 -5.37 -0.84 -4.07
C THR A 40 -5.15 -2.13 -3.29
N ALA A 41 -4.26 -2.15 -2.30
CA ALA A 41 -3.89 -3.34 -1.51
C ALA A 41 -5.09 -4.06 -0.89
N GLN A 42 -5.98 -3.33 -0.23
CA GLN A 42 -7.10 -3.93 0.49
C GLN A 42 -8.06 -4.67 -0.42
N GLY A 43 -8.26 -4.20 -1.66
CA GLY A 43 -9.04 -4.90 -2.66
C GLY A 43 -8.43 -6.25 -3.05
N ILE A 44 -7.11 -6.35 -3.06
CA ILE A 44 -6.39 -7.61 -3.31
C ILE A 44 -6.62 -8.61 -2.17
N PHE A 45 -6.49 -8.16 -0.91
CA PHE A 45 -6.70 -9.03 0.25
C PHE A 45 -8.14 -9.54 0.35
N VAL A 46 -9.13 -8.67 0.13
CA VAL A 46 -10.56 -9.06 0.10
C VAL A 46 -10.82 -10.15 -0.94
N ASN A 47 -10.16 -10.07 -2.11
CA ASN A 47 -10.34 -11.03 -3.19
C ASN A 47 -9.42 -12.26 -3.11
N PHE A 48 -8.56 -12.37 -2.12
CA PHE A 48 -7.58 -13.45 -2.01
C PHE A 48 -8.20 -14.84 -2.18
N LEU A 49 -9.19 -15.19 -1.36
CA LEU A 49 -9.84 -16.51 -1.41
C LEU A 49 -10.58 -16.74 -2.72
N ASN A 50 -11.21 -15.72 -3.28
CA ASN A 50 -11.91 -15.82 -4.56
C ASN A 50 -10.94 -16.14 -5.70
N VAL A 51 -9.83 -15.42 -5.80
CA VAL A 51 -8.79 -15.66 -6.80
C VAL A 51 -8.14 -17.02 -6.61
N GLN A 52 -7.80 -17.39 -5.37
CA GLN A 52 -7.20 -18.68 -5.05
C GLN A 52 -8.08 -19.84 -5.51
N LYS A 53 -9.38 -19.81 -5.17
CA LYS A 53 -10.33 -20.87 -5.50
C LYS A 53 -10.61 -20.94 -7.00
N THR A 54 -10.93 -19.79 -7.62
CA THR A 54 -11.29 -19.72 -9.04
C THR A 54 -10.10 -20.08 -9.93
N GLY A 55 -8.91 -19.58 -9.61
CA GLY A 55 -7.68 -19.86 -10.34
C GLY A 55 -7.00 -21.16 -9.94
N ARG A 56 -7.52 -21.87 -8.92
CA ARG A 56 -6.88 -23.09 -8.33
C ARG A 56 -5.42 -22.84 -7.98
N MET A 57 -5.13 -21.64 -7.49
CA MET A 57 -3.76 -21.20 -7.20
C MET A 57 -3.19 -21.89 -5.96
N LYS A 58 -1.89 -22.20 -6.03
CA LYS A 58 -1.12 -22.73 -4.90
C LYS A 58 -0.06 -21.70 -4.49
N ILE A 59 0.17 -21.56 -3.19
CA ILE A 59 1.25 -20.71 -2.67
C ILE A 59 2.61 -21.29 -3.07
N PRO A 60 3.56 -20.49 -3.60
CA PRO A 60 3.48 -19.02 -3.72
C PRO A 60 2.74 -18.57 -4.99
N PHE A 61 1.97 -17.47 -4.89
CA PHE A 61 1.33 -16.82 -6.04
C PHE A 61 1.10 -15.33 -5.77
N GLY A 62 0.94 -14.55 -6.84
CA GLY A 62 0.70 -13.11 -6.74
C GLY A 62 -0.64 -12.70 -7.31
N ILE A 63 -1.20 -11.62 -6.78
CA ILE A 63 -2.36 -10.93 -7.33
C ILE A 63 -1.93 -9.49 -7.60
N ALA A 64 -2.05 -9.06 -8.86
CA ALA A 64 -1.76 -7.69 -9.26
C ALA A 64 -3.04 -6.95 -9.63
N GLN A 65 -3.09 -5.67 -9.33
CA GLN A 65 -4.18 -4.77 -9.64
C GLN A 65 -3.65 -3.44 -10.13
N ILE A 66 -4.27 -2.90 -11.17
CA ILE A 66 -4.08 -1.52 -11.61
C ILE A 66 -5.41 -0.80 -11.37
N GLY A 67 -5.36 0.37 -10.79
CA GLY A 67 -6.56 1.14 -10.53
C GLY A 67 -6.28 2.49 -9.88
N LYS A 68 -7.33 3.29 -9.78
CA LYS A 68 -7.24 4.60 -9.15
C LYS A 68 -7.21 4.49 -7.63
N ALA A 69 -6.38 5.34 -7.03
CA ALA A 69 -6.33 5.60 -5.60
C ALA A 69 -6.47 7.11 -5.34
N PHE A 70 -6.93 7.45 -4.13
CA PHE A 70 -7.30 8.81 -3.79
C PHE A 70 -6.73 9.16 -2.43
N ARG A 71 -5.95 10.24 -2.36
CA ARG A 71 -5.39 10.73 -1.10
C ARG A 71 -5.69 12.21 -0.96
N ASN A 72 -6.21 12.62 0.17
CA ASN A 72 -6.51 14.02 0.47
C ASN A 72 -5.22 14.75 0.83
N GLU A 73 -4.37 15.00 -0.16
CA GLU A 73 -3.12 15.73 0.02
C GLU A 73 -3.39 17.20 0.36
N ILE A 74 -2.73 17.73 1.38
CA ILE A 74 -2.84 19.15 1.77
C ILE A 74 -2.42 20.03 0.59
N VAL A 75 -1.27 19.70 -0.03
CA VAL A 75 -0.75 20.42 -1.19
C VAL A 75 -0.35 19.43 -2.27
N ALA A 76 -1.06 19.46 -3.40
CA ALA A 76 -0.64 18.78 -4.62
C ALA A 76 0.58 19.52 -5.20
N ARG A 77 1.67 18.81 -5.49
CA ARG A 77 2.93 19.41 -5.96
C ARG A 77 3.82 18.40 -6.68
N GLN A 78 4.90 18.91 -7.28
CA GLN A 78 5.89 18.09 -7.98
C GLN A 78 5.26 17.30 -9.13
N PHE A 79 4.41 17.96 -9.91
CA PHE A 79 3.72 17.38 -11.05
C PHE A 79 2.92 16.14 -10.65
N ILE A 80 3.26 14.96 -11.13
CA ILE A 80 2.53 13.70 -10.84
C ILE A 80 2.89 13.06 -9.49
N PHE A 81 3.93 13.53 -8.77
CA PHE A 81 4.39 12.88 -7.54
C PHE A 81 3.49 13.11 -6.33
N ARG A 82 2.69 14.18 -6.33
CA ARG A 82 1.75 14.51 -5.25
C ARG A 82 0.42 14.95 -5.84
N MET A 83 -0.40 13.98 -6.18
CA MET A 83 -1.76 14.18 -6.73
C MET A 83 -2.80 13.65 -5.75
N ARG A 84 -4.01 14.20 -5.82
CA ARG A 84 -5.14 13.73 -5.02
C ARG A 84 -5.83 12.52 -5.62
N GLU A 85 -5.78 12.37 -6.93
CA GLU A 85 -6.22 11.21 -7.70
C GLU A 85 -5.07 10.73 -8.56
N PHE A 86 -4.74 9.44 -8.48
CA PHE A 86 -3.63 8.85 -9.24
C PHE A 86 -3.92 7.39 -9.57
N GLU A 87 -3.21 6.86 -10.54
CA GLU A 87 -3.21 5.43 -10.83
C GLU A 87 -2.10 4.75 -10.06
N GLN A 88 -2.43 3.60 -9.49
CA GLN A 88 -1.49 2.74 -8.77
C GLN A 88 -1.52 1.35 -9.39
N MET A 89 -0.35 0.80 -9.67
CA MET A 89 -0.16 -0.62 -9.96
C MET A 89 0.44 -1.27 -8.73
N GLU A 90 -0.22 -2.27 -8.20
CA GLU A 90 0.19 -2.94 -6.99
C GLU A 90 0.07 -4.45 -7.15
N MET A 91 1.02 -5.19 -6.60
CA MET A 91 1.01 -6.64 -6.53
C MET A 91 1.24 -7.09 -5.09
N GLN A 92 0.41 -7.99 -4.61
CA GLN A 92 0.63 -8.73 -3.37
C GLN A 92 1.04 -10.16 -3.73
N PHE A 93 2.23 -10.55 -3.28
CA PHE A 93 2.77 -11.88 -3.51
C PHE A 93 2.73 -12.69 -2.23
N PHE A 94 1.94 -13.75 -2.24
CA PHE A 94 1.65 -14.58 -1.07
C PHE A 94 2.61 -15.77 -1.01
N VAL A 95 3.28 -15.91 0.13
CA VAL A 95 4.31 -16.91 0.37
C VAL A 95 4.00 -17.70 1.65
N ARG A 96 4.72 -18.80 1.88
CA ARG A 96 4.59 -19.53 3.14
C ARG A 96 5.25 -18.76 4.29
N PRO A 97 4.74 -18.91 5.52
CA PRO A 97 5.41 -18.35 6.68
C PRO A 97 6.88 -18.79 6.77
N GLY A 98 7.76 -17.83 7.01
CA GLY A 98 9.22 -18.04 7.09
C GLY A 98 9.96 -17.86 5.77
N GLU A 99 9.27 -17.78 4.62
CA GLU A 99 9.89 -17.57 3.31
C GLU A 99 9.92 -16.07 2.91
N GLU A 100 9.29 -15.19 3.68
CA GLU A 100 9.02 -13.79 3.31
C GLU A 100 10.28 -12.98 3.02
N ILE A 101 11.35 -13.17 3.80
CA ILE A 101 12.60 -12.41 3.62
C ILE A 101 13.39 -12.88 2.38
N GLU A 102 13.35 -14.17 2.08
CA GLU A 102 13.98 -14.70 0.88
C GLU A 102 13.26 -14.14 -0.38
N TRP A 103 11.92 -14.19 -0.38
CA TRP A 103 11.13 -13.64 -1.46
C TRP A 103 11.26 -12.12 -1.58
N PHE A 104 11.38 -11.40 -0.47
CA PHE A 104 11.66 -9.96 -0.48
C PHE A 104 12.96 -9.65 -1.23
N LYS A 105 14.06 -10.35 -0.89
CA LYS A 105 15.36 -10.19 -1.57
C LYS A 105 15.26 -10.50 -3.07
N LYS A 106 14.54 -11.55 -3.43
CA LYS A 106 14.32 -11.94 -4.82
C LYS A 106 13.54 -10.87 -5.58
N TRP A 107 12.44 -10.37 -5.01
CA TRP A 107 11.65 -9.31 -5.62
C TRP A 107 12.43 -8.01 -5.72
N LYS A 108 13.16 -7.60 -4.68
CA LYS A 108 14.05 -6.43 -4.69
C LYS A 108 14.98 -6.46 -5.92
N SER A 109 15.69 -7.56 -6.12
CA SER A 109 16.59 -7.73 -7.28
C SER A 109 15.85 -7.77 -8.61
N THR A 110 14.74 -8.49 -8.69
CA THR A 110 13.96 -8.67 -9.93
C THR A 110 13.36 -7.34 -10.40
N ARG A 111 12.83 -6.54 -9.46
CA ARG A 111 12.20 -5.26 -9.80
C ARG A 111 13.22 -4.23 -10.24
N LEU A 112 14.40 -4.16 -9.60
CA LEU A 112 15.46 -3.27 -10.07
C LEU A 112 15.91 -3.62 -11.51
N LYS A 113 16.11 -4.91 -11.80
CA LYS A 113 16.46 -5.36 -13.17
C LYS A 113 15.37 -4.97 -14.18
N TRP A 114 14.10 -5.04 -13.79
CA TRP A 114 13.01 -4.61 -14.65
C TRP A 114 13.08 -3.11 -14.95
N HIS A 115 13.34 -2.27 -13.94
CA HIS A 115 13.51 -0.84 -14.14
C HIS A 115 14.71 -0.51 -15.03
N GLN A 116 15.84 -1.21 -14.83
CA GLN A 116 17.03 -1.03 -15.66
C GLN A 116 16.79 -1.42 -17.13
N ALA A 117 15.98 -2.48 -17.35
CA ALA A 117 15.60 -2.91 -18.70
C ALA A 117 14.75 -1.87 -19.48
N LEU A 118 14.21 -0.83 -18.82
CA LEU A 118 13.56 0.28 -19.50
C LEU A 118 14.55 1.19 -20.27
N GLY A 119 15.87 1.04 -20.05
CA GLY A 119 16.90 1.75 -20.81
C GLY A 119 17.06 3.23 -20.46
N LEU A 120 16.59 3.66 -19.26
CA LEU A 120 16.68 5.06 -18.82
C LEU A 120 18.02 5.40 -18.14
N GLY A 121 18.97 4.44 -18.09
CA GLY A 121 20.30 4.56 -17.48
C GLY A 121 20.36 3.88 -16.12
N ASP A 122 21.11 2.79 -16.03
CA ASP A 122 21.21 1.93 -14.85
C ASP A 122 21.67 2.69 -13.60
N GLN A 123 22.62 3.62 -13.79
CA GLN A 123 23.20 4.43 -12.72
C GLN A 123 22.23 5.43 -12.08
N LYS A 124 21.08 5.66 -12.71
CA LYS A 124 20.04 6.56 -12.20
C LYS A 124 19.12 5.90 -11.17
N TYR A 125 19.26 4.61 -10.95
CA TYR A 125 18.47 3.87 -9.97
C TYR A 125 19.29 3.58 -8.72
N ARG A 126 18.63 3.64 -7.56
CA ARG A 126 19.22 3.20 -6.30
C ARG A 126 18.17 2.57 -5.41
N TYR A 127 18.61 1.80 -4.42
CA TYR A 127 17.77 1.38 -3.31
C TYR A 127 17.80 2.40 -2.19
N HIS A 128 16.66 2.56 -1.53
CA HIS A 128 16.52 3.28 -0.29
C HIS A 128 15.87 2.33 0.71
N ASP A 129 16.67 1.69 1.56
CA ASP A 129 16.18 0.79 2.61
C ASP A 129 15.63 1.63 3.78
N HIS A 130 14.46 1.24 4.30
CA HIS A 130 13.80 1.98 5.36
C HIS A 130 14.35 1.59 6.72
N GLU A 131 14.84 2.56 7.50
CA GLU A 131 15.25 2.36 8.89
C GLU A 131 14.03 2.22 9.82
N LYS A 132 12.95 2.98 9.54
CA LYS A 132 11.72 2.96 10.32
C LYS A 132 10.62 2.25 9.54
N LEU A 133 10.32 1.04 9.96
CA LEU A 133 9.31 0.20 9.31
C LEU A 133 7.89 0.54 9.78
N ALA A 134 6.92 0.32 8.92
CA ALA A 134 5.51 0.32 9.29
C ALA A 134 5.19 -0.90 10.17
N HIS A 135 4.15 -0.79 11.00
CA HIS A 135 3.77 -1.84 11.95
C HIS A 135 3.42 -3.19 11.31
N TYR A 136 3.10 -3.21 10.03
CA TYR A 136 2.76 -4.40 9.26
C TYR A 136 3.94 -4.98 8.46
N ALA A 137 5.12 -4.35 8.51
CA ALA A 137 6.26 -4.75 7.70
C ALA A 137 7.46 -5.15 8.56
N ASN A 138 8.19 -6.18 8.14
CA ASN A 138 9.46 -6.58 8.72
C ASN A 138 10.67 -6.25 7.84
N ALA A 139 10.45 -5.83 6.59
CA ALA A 139 11.45 -5.25 5.70
C ALA A 139 10.76 -4.33 4.67
N ALA A 140 11.41 -3.24 4.30
CA ALA A 140 10.94 -2.31 3.29
C ALA A 140 12.11 -1.66 2.57
N THR A 141 11.98 -1.46 1.28
CA THR A 141 12.92 -0.73 0.42
C THR A 141 12.16 -0.04 -0.69
N ASP A 142 12.62 1.14 -1.07
CA ASP A 142 12.17 1.81 -2.27
C ASP A 142 13.21 1.66 -3.38
N ILE A 143 12.75 1.58 -4.61
CA ILE A 143 13.56 1.84 -5.79
C ILE A 143 13.33 3.31 -6.13
N GLU A 144 14.40 4.10 -6.05
CA GLU A 144 14.39 5.51 -6.40
C GLU A 144 15.04 5.72 -7.76
N PHE A 145 14.54 6.71 -8.51
CA PHE A 145 15.10 7.18 -9.76
C PHE A 145 15.56 8.63 -9.65
N GLU A 146 16.69 8.94 -10.30
CA GLU A 146 17.23 10.30 -10.35
C GLU A 146 16.43 11.17 -11.30
N MET A 147 15.58 12.03 -10.72
CA MET A 147 14.82 13.05 -11.42
C MET A 147 15.59 14.38 -11.46
N PRO A 148 15.21 15.36 -12.29
CA PRO A 148 15.86 16.68 -12.30
C PRO A 148 15.87 17.41 -10.96
N PHE A 149 14.97 17.02 -10.06
CA PHE A 149 14.80 17.57 -8.71
C PHE A 149 15.22 16.58 -7.59
N GLY A 150 16.13 15.66 -7.91
CA GLY A 150 16.69 14.66 -7.01
C GLY A 150 16.01 13.29 -7.08
N PHE A 151 16.53 12.36 -6.30
CA PHE A 151 15.99 10.99 -6.26
C PHE A 151 14.56 10.97 -5.74
N LYS A 152 13.71 10.21 -6.42
CA LYS A 152 12.32 10.00 -6.05
C LYS A 152 11.93 8.52 -6.17
N GLU A 153 11.15 8.07 -5.23
CA GLU A 153 10.55 6.76 -5.23
C GLU A 153 9.73 6.54 -6.50
N VAL A 154 10.00 5.44 -7.18
CA VAL A 154 9.24 4.96 -8.33
C VAL A 154 8.56 3.63 -8.05
N GLU A 155 9.06 2.88 -7.07
CA GLU A 155 8.45 1.63 -6.61
C GLU A 155 8.85 1.34 -5.16
N GLY A 156 7.87 0.98 -4.31
CA GLY A 156 8.09 0.47 -2.97
C GLY A 156 7.97 -1.06 -2.93
N ILE A 157 8.88 -1.73 -2.26
CA ILE A 157 8.88 -3.18 -2.06
C ILE A 157 8.89 -3.46 -0.56
N HIS A 158 7.85 -4.12 -0.06
CA HIS A 158 7.66 -4.36 1.36
C HIS A 158 7.44 -5.84 1.64
N SER A 159 8.10 -6.36 2.65
CA SER A 159 7.75 -7.63 3.28
C SER A 159 6.70 -7.34 4.36
N ARG A 160 5.43 -7.49 3.98
CA ARG A 160 4.28 -7.30 4.85
C ARG A 160 4.03 -8.63 5.58
N THR A 161 4.07 -8.67 6.86
CA THR A 161 3.76 -9.88 7.64
C THR A 161 2.37 -10.45 7.31
N ASN A 162 1.81 -11.29 8.12
CA ASN A 162 0.42 -11.76 7.98
C ASN A 162 -0.63 -10.76 8.52
N PHE A 163 -0.22 -9.52 8.84
CA PHE A 163 -1.10 -8.53 9.48
C PHE A 163 -2.41 -8.33 8.72
N ASP A 164 -2.33 -8.00 7.43
CA ASP A 164 -3.52 -7.73 6.60
C ASP A 164 -4.44 -8.96 6.52
N LEU A 165 -3.88 -10.13 6.22
CA LEU A 165 -4.66 -11.37 6.13
C LEU A 165 -5.33 -11.74 7.46
N SER A 166 -4.65 -11.57 8.57
CA SER A 166 -5.20 -11.83 9.91
C SER A 166 -6.35 -10.87 10.25
N GLN A 167 -6.26 -9.60 9.84
CA GLN A 167 -7.37 -8.66 10.03
C GLN A 167 -8.56 -9.04 9.16
N HIS A 168 -8.35 -9.39 7.90
CA HIS A 168 -9.42 -9.85 7.01
C HIS A 168 -10.08 -11.13 7.52
N GLU A 169 -9.30 -12.10 7.99
CA GLU A 169 -9.81 -13.33 8.62
C GLU A 169 -10.70 -12.99 9.83
N LYS A 170 -10.20 -12.17 10.74
CA LYS A 170 -10.92 -11.77 11.96
C LYS A 170 -12.25 -11.07 11.69
N PHE A 171 -12.31 -10.21 10.67
CA PHE A 171 -13.48 -9.38 10.39
C PHE A 171 -14.34 -9.87 9.22
N SER A 172 -13.98 -10.98 8.59
CA SER A 172 -14.71 -11.52 7.43
C SER A 172 -16.06 -12.16 7.77
N CYS A 173 -16.38 -12.34 9.05
CA CYS A 173 -17.54 -13.10 9.53
C CYS A 173 -17.60 -14.56 9.03
N LEU A 174 -16.54 -15.07 8.42
CA LEU A 174 -16.46 -16.45 8.00
C LEU A 174 -15.97 -17.29 9.19
N LEU A 175 -16.93 -17.91 9.90
CA LEU A 175 -16.67 -18.85 10.99
C LEU A 175 -16.10 -20.18 10.45
N TYR A 176 -14.85 -20.15 10.00
CA TYR A 176 -14.13 -21.38 9.61
C TYR A 176 -13.31 -21.97 10.76
N THR A 177 -13.72 -21.74 12.01
CA THR A 177 -12.98 -22.24 13.19
C THR A 177 -13.69 -23.38 13.92
N SER A 178 -14.84 -23.85 13.45
CA SER A 178 -15.45 -25.06 14.00
C SER A 178 -15.50 -26.13 12.92
N PRO A 179 -14.89 -27.29 13.10
CA PRO A 179 -15.19 -28.43 12.25
C PRO A 179 -16.69 -28.68 12.32
N SER A 180 -17.31 -28.84 11.15
CA SER A 180 -18.72 -29.19 11.07
C SER A 180 -18.94 -30.49 11.85
N PRO A 181 -19.97 -30.59 12.71
CA PRO A 181 -20.26 -31.85 13.40
C PRO A 181 -20.72 -32.98 12.47
N ARG A 182 -20.51 -32.84 11.17
CA ARG A 182 -20.99 -33.78 10.14
C ARG A 182 -19.90 -34.31 9.20
N ASP A 183 -18.63 -34.16 9.55
CA ASP A 183 -17.52 -34.79 8.82
C ASP A 183 -16.85 -35.85 9.70
#